data_d8c411296dde6a298998b5ab99957767
#
_entry.id   d8c411296dde6a298998b5ab99957767
#
_cell.length_a   1.000
_cell.length_b   1.000
_cell.length_c   1.000
_cell.angle_alpha   90.00
_cell.angle_beta   90.00
_cell.angle_gamma   90.00
#
_symmetry.space_group_name_H-M   'P 1'
#
loop_
_entity.id
_entity.type
_entity.pdbx_description
1 polymer ?
#
loop_
_entity_poly.entity_id
_entity_poly.type
_entity_poly.pdbx_seq_one_letter_code
_entity_poly.pdbx_strand_id
1 'polypeptide(L)'
;MPEYWDLYDRQLRPLNRKYERDDKKRMPKGEFHIVVNILSINKDGEILITKRHPDKPYGNMWEISGGSVLSGESPLDGAVRELFEETGLKAAPQELRYMGQIIRERSGCIHNFYLYEGDFDEDSITLQEGETVDFSLVTPKEIAKMSDSGEFLDFAFNRMRAVFGDIFFHHI
;
A
#
# COMPACT_ATOMS: atom_id res chain seq x y z
N MET A 1 8.71 4.37 -19.23
CA MET A 1 9.47 5.61 -18.93
C MET A 1 10.10 5.44 -17.55
N PRO A 2 11.27 6.04 -17.26
CA PRO A 2 11.83 5.93 -15.92
C PRO A 2 10.90 6.59 -14.89
N GLU A 3 10.77 5.95 -13.74
CA GLU A 3 9.98 6.43 -12.60
C GLU A 3 10.89 7.21 -11.65
N TYR A 4 10.43 8.36 -11.19
CA TYR A 4 11.17 9.23 -10.28
C TYR A 4 10.40 9.46 -9.00
N TRP A 5 11.12 9.48 -7.88
CA TRP A 5 10.59 9.77 -6.55
C TRP A 5 11.23 11.04 -5.98
N ASP A 6 10.46 11.84 -5.28
CA ASP A 6 11.01 12.93 -4.46
C ASP A 6 11.61 12.36 -3.17
N LEU A 7 12.72 12.92 -2.74
CA LEU A 7 13.45 12.49 -1.56
C LEU A 7 13.19 13.38 -0.35
N TYR A 8 13.14 12.75 0.80
CA TYR A 8 12.89 13.35 2.11
C TYR A 8 13.96 12.92 3.11
N ASP A 9 14.20 13.74 4.14
CA ASP A 9 14.93 13.32 5.32
C ASP A 9 14.00 12.61 6.32
N ARG A 10 14.58 12.14 7.44
CA ARG A 10 13.82 11.45 8.49
C ARG A 10 12.75 12.33 9.16
N GLN A 11 12.86 13.64 9.10
CA GLN A 11 11.89 14.61 9.61
C GLN A 11 10.84 15.01 8.58
N LEU A 12 10.75 14.28 7.45
CA LEU A 12 9.83 14.54 6.35
C LEU A 12 10.08 15.87 5.63
N ARG A 13 11.27 16.45 5.76
CA ARG A 13 11.63 17.66 5.03
C ARG A 13 12.10 17.28 3.63
N PRO A 14 11.57 17.92 2.58
CA PRO A 14 11.97 17.63 1.21
C PRO A 14 13.45 17.97 1.01
N LEU A 15 14.19 17.07 0.37
CA LEU A 15 15.59 17.27 0.02
C LEU A 15 15.76 18.01 -1.32
N ASN A 16 14.66 18.38 -1.98
CA ASN A 16 14.62 19.08 -3.27
C ASN A 16 15.45 18.37 -4.36
N ARG A 17 15.45 17.07 -4.36
CA ARG A 17 16.06 16.22 -5.39
C ARG A 17 15.26 14.96 -5.62
N LYS A 18 15.44 14.41 -6.81
CA LYS A 18 14.73 13.23 -7.30
C LYS A 18 15.67 12.04 -7.29
N TYR A 19 15.09 10.88 -7.09
CA TYR A 19 15.74 9.58 -7.25
C TYR A 19 15.06 8.83 -8.38
N GLU A 20 15.85 8.36 -9.35
CA GLU A 20 15.36 7.47 -10.39
C GLU A 20 15.24 6.06 -9.83
N ARG A 21 14.05 5.46 -9.93
CA ARG A 21 13.82 4.09 -9.50
C ARG A 21 14.80 3.13 -10.18
N ASP A 22 15.55 2.43 -9.38
CA ASP A 22 16.45 1.38 -9.84
C ASP A 22 16.43 0.24 -8.83
N ASP A 23 15.78 -0.85 -9.18
CA ASP A 23 15.64 -2.03 -8.30
C ASP A 23 16.98 -2.69 -7.93
N LYS A 24 18.05 -2.33 -8.63
CA LYS A 24 19.42 -2.80 -8.35
C LYS A 24 20.17 -1.88 -7.38
N LYS A 25 19.69 -0.68 -7.14
CA LYS A 25 20.31 0.28 -6.25
C LYS A 25 19.53 0.40 -4.94
N ARG A 26 20.27 0.52 -3.85
CA ARG A 26 19.66 0.84 -2.54
C ARG A 26 19.49 2.35 -2.40
N MET A 27 18.42 2.75 -1.73
CA MET A 27 18.23 4.12 -1.30
C MET A 27 19.45 4.61 -0.49
N PRO A 28 19.95 5.84 -0.74
CA PRO A 28 21.03 6.41 0.05
C PRO A 28 20.68 6.46 1.54
N LYS A 29 21.66 6.23 2.39
CA LYS A 29 21.44 6.20 3.85
C LYS A 29 20.93 7.54 4.37
N GLY A 30 19.84 7.51 5.12
CA GLY A 30 19.22 8.71 5.70
C GLY A 30 18.31 9.46 4.73
N GLU A 31 18.08 8.94 3.55
CA GLU A 31 17.17 9.46 2.56
C GLU A 31 16.00 8.52 2.37
N PHE A 32 14.83 9.09 2.15
CA PHE A 32 13.59 8.33 2.09
C PHE A 32 12.73 8.79 0.93
N HIS A 33 12.00 7.85 0.32
CA HIS A 33 10.85 8.17 -0.52
C HIS A 33 9.55 7.74 0.18
N ILE A 34 8.42 8.27 -0.28
CA ILE A 34 7.11 7.95 0.29
C ILE A 34 6.51 6.78 -0.46
N VAL A 35 5.96 5.84 0.30
CA VAL A 35 5.15 4.71 -0.17
C VAL A 35 3.77 4.82 0.47
N VAL A 36 2.72 4.72 -0.30
CA VAL A 36 1.35 4.70 0.20
C VAL A 36 0.84 3.28 0.33
N ASN A 37 -0.01 3.04 1.33
CA ASN A 37 -0.66 1.76 1.57
C ASN A 37 -2.12 2.05 1.88
N ILE A 38 -3.05 1.42 1.18
CA ILE A 38 -4.47 1.70 1.28
C ILE A 38 -5.20 0.45 1.78
N LEU A 39 -5.79 0.54 2.98
CA LEU A 39 -6.71 -0.46 3.49
C LEU A 39 -8.10 -0.10 2.97
N SER A 40 -8.65 -0.93 2.09
CA SER A 40 -9.98 -0.73 1.49
C SER A 40 -10.98 -1.69 2.14
N ILE A 41 -12.05 -1.15 2.72
CA ILE A 41 -13.10 -1.91 3.41
C ILE A 41 -14.43 -1.62 2.73
N ASN A 42 -15.17 -2.68 2.36
CA ASN A 42 -16.50 -2.56 1.80
C ASN A 42 -17.57 -2.42 2.90
N LYS A 43 -18.82 -2.19 2.50
CA LYS A 43 -19.96 -2.05 3.42
C LYS A 43 -20.25 -3.30 4.27
N ASP A 44 -19.79 -4.46 3.84
CA ASP A 44 -19.94 -5.74 4.54
C ASP A 44 -18.81 -6.00 5.55
N GLY A 45 -17.86 -5.05 5.66
CA GLY A 45 -16.71 -5.12 6.57
C GLY A 45 -15.57 -6.01 6.06
N GLU A 46 -15.59 -6.36 4.78
CA GLU A 46 -14.54 -7.14 4.14
C GLU A 46 -13.45 -6.22 3.60
N ILE A 47 -12.21 -6.69 3.71
CA ILE A 47 -11.01 -6.00 3.27
C ILE A 47 -10.61 -6.52 1.89
N LEU A 48 -10.38 -5.61 0.95
CA LEU A 48 -9.81 -5.94 -0.34
C LEU A 48 -8.32 -6.20 -0.21
N ILE A 49 -7.90 -7.38 -0.62
CA ILE A 49 -6.50 -7.76 -0.77
C ILE A 49 -6.19 -8.12 -2.21
N THR A 50 -4.97 -7.88 -2.64
CA THR A 50 -4.49 -8.20 -4.00
C THR A 50 -3.31 -9.15 -3.94
N LYS A 51 -3.16 -9.98 -4.98
CA LYS A 51 -2.07 -10.94 -5.09
C LYS A 51 -1.03 -10.43 -6.08
N ARG A 52 0.21 -10.34 -5.62
CA ARG A 52 1.34 -9.83 -6.41
C ARG A 52 1.63 -10.70 -7.62
N HIS A 53 1.97 -10.06 -8.75
CA HIS A 53 2.44 -10.79 -9.92
C HIS A 53 3.66 -11.66 -9.59
N PRO A 54 3.75 -12.89 -10.14
CA PRO A 54 4.86 -13.81 -9.84
C PRO A 54 6.25 -13.22 -10.09
N ASP A 55 6.41 -12.34 -11.07
CA ASP A 55 7.69 -11.74 -11.46
C ASP A 55 8.12 -10.58 -10.54
N LYS A 56 7.26 -10.14 -9.64
CA LYS A 56 7.58 -9.09 -8.65
C LYS A 56 8.33 -9.67 -7.45
N PRO A 57 9.12 -8.86 -6.72
CA PRO A 57 9.61 -9.26 -5.40
C PRO A 57 8.46 -9.73 -4.50
N TYR A 58 8.63 -10.87 -3.84
CA TYR A 58 7.57 -11.54 -3.07
C TYR A 58 6.36 -11.94 -3.94
N GLY A 59 6.57 -12.36 -5.18
CA GLY A 59 5.51 -12.80 -6.10
C GLY A 59 4.62 -13.88 -5.50
N ASN A 60 3.35 -13.88 -5.89
CA ASN A 60 2.27 -14.74 -5.37
C ASN A 60 1.88 -14.53 -3.90
N MET A 61 2.45 -13.54 -3.22
CA MET A 61 2.03 -13.15 -1.86
C MET A 61 0.84 -12.20 -1.91
N TRP A 62 -0.01 -12.26 -0.89
CA TRP A 62 -1.12 -11.33 -0.69
C TRP A 62 -0.69 -10.08 0.06
N GLU A 63 -1.27 -8.96 -0.28
CA GLU A 63 -1.04 -7.65 0.35
C GLU A 63 -2.26 -6.73 0.20
N ILE A 64 -2.24 -5.55 0.84
CA ILE A 64 -3.16 -4.45 0.51
C ILE A 64 -2.58 -3.60 -0.62
N SER A 65 -3.43 -2.84 -1.31
CA SER A 65 -3.01 -1.94 -2.40
C SER A 65 -2.01 -0.89 -1.92
N GLY A 66 -1.07 -0.54 -2.78
CA GLY A 66 -0.12 0.52 -2.51
C GLY A 66 1.09 0.53 -3.42
N GLY A 67 1.75 1.67 -3.42
CA GLY A 67 2.95 1.88 -4.24
C GLY A 67 3.70 3.15 -3.91
N SER A 68 4.69 3.47 -4.72
CA SER A 68 5.53 4.64 -4.51
C SER A 68 4.87 5.92 -4.99
N VAL A 69 4.97 6.98 -4.19
CA VAL A 69 4.55 8.32 -4.59
C VAL A 69 5.53 8.85 -5.65
N LEU A 70 5.00 9.28 -6.78
CA LEU A 70 5.79 9.81 -7.89
C LEU A 70 6.29 11.22 -7.60
N SER A 71 7.37 11.60 -8.25
CA SER A 71 7.91 12.95 -8.12
C SER A 71 6.90 14.02 -8.54
N GLY A 72 6.65 14.98 -7.66
CA GLY A 72 5.68 16.06 -7.86
C GLY A 72 4.25 15.71 -7.45
N GLU A 73 4.00 14.47 -7.03
CA GLU A 73 2.71 14.00 -6.55
C GLU A 73 2.62 14.18 -5.01
N SER A 74 1.45 14.53 -4.51
CA SER A 74 1.23 14.45 -3.07
C SER A 74 0.99 13.00 -2.62
N PRO A 75 1.27 12.64 -1.34
CA PRO A 75 0.98 11.29 -0.86
C PRO A 75 -0.48 10.88 -1.00
N LEU A 76 -1.40 11.82 -0.87
CA LEU A 76 -2.84 11.56 -1.06
C LEU A 76 -3.18 11.28 -2.53
N ASP A 77 -2.62 12.07 -3.45
CA ASP A 77 -2.82 11.83 -4.89
C ASP A 77 -2.23 10.48 -5.30
N GLY A 78 -1.04 10.14 -4.77
CA GLY A 78 -0.43 8.83 -4.96
C GLY A 78 -1.31 7.69 -4.45
N ALA A 79 -1.96 7.85 -3.29
CA ALA A 79 -2.87 6.85 -2.77
C ALA A 79 -4.12 6.67 -3.64
N VAL A 80 -4.70 7.75 -4.15
CA VAL A 80 -5.83 7.70 -5.08
C VAL A 80 -5.44 7.01 -6.39
N ARG A 81 -4.27 7.35 -6.94
CA ARG A 81 -3.76 6.76 -8.19
C ARG A 81 -3.50 5.26 -8.01
N GLU A 82 -2.76 4.85 -6.99
CA GLU A 82 -2.43 3.44 -6.73
C GLU A 82 -3.68 2.58 -6.49
N LEU A 83 -4.65 3.10 -5.71
CA LEU A 83 -5.91 2.41 -5.51
C LEU A 83 -6.63 2.16 -6.84
N PHE A 84 -6.70 3.18 -7.71
CA PHE A 84 -7.34 3.04 -9.00
C PHE A 84 -6.55 2.13 -9.95
N GLU A 85 -5.23 2.29 -10.05
CA GLU A 85 -4.39 1.49 -10.94
C GLU A 85 -4.44 0.01 -10.61
N GLU A 86 -4.29 -0.35 -9.33
CA GLU A 86 -4.24 -1.76 -8.91
C GLU A 86 -5.60 -2.45 -8.84
N THR A 87 -6.69 -1.71 -8.60
CA THR A 87 -8.00 -2.31 -8.30
C THR A 87 -9.16 -1.80 -9.14
N GLY A 88 -8.97 -0.72 -9.89
CA GLY A 88 -10.04 -0.05 -10.63
C GLY A 88 -10.98 0.80 -9.77
N LEU A 89 -10.85 0.78 -8.44
CA LEU A 89 -11.70 1.55 -7.53
C LEU A 89 -11.44 3.04 -7.66
N LYS A 90 -12.50 3.80 -7.92
CA LYS A 90 -12.46 5.26 -8.03
C LYS A 90 -12.85 5.90 -6.72
N ALA A 91 -11.87 6.40 -5.99
CA ALA A 91 -12.09 7.17 -4.78
C ALA A 91 -11.75 8.65 -4.99
N ALA A 92 -12.57 9.53 -4.44
CA ALA A 92 -12.19 10.94 -4.35
C ALA A 92 -11.16 11.14 -3.21
N PRO A 93 -10.26 12.13 -3.30
CA PRO A 93 -9.23 12.33 -2.26
C PRO A 93 -9.79 12.44 -0.83
N GLN A 94 -10.96 13.05 -0.66
CA GLN A 94 -11.62 13.21 0.65
C GLN A 94 -12.20 11.91 1.23
N GLU A 95 -12.27 10.83 0.42
CA GLU A 95 -12.73 9.51 0.87
C GLU A 95 -11.59 8.67 1.43
N LEU A 96 -10.33 9.09 1.24
CA LEU A 96 -9.16 8.46 1.82
C LEU A 96 -8.77 9.15 3.12
N ARG A 97 -8.94 8.47 4.24
CA ARG A 97 -8.57 8.97 5.56
C ARG A 97 -7.14 8.58 5.91
N TYR A 98 -6.27 9.57 6.15
CA TYR A 98 -4.91 9.32 6.63
C TYR A 98 -4.93 8.72 8.04
N MET A 99 -4.25 7.60 8.24
CA MET A 99 -4.26 6.83 9.48
C MET A 99 -2.92 6.88 10.23
N GLY A 100 -1.83 7.24 9.55
CA GLY A 100 -0.53 7.31 10.17
C GLY A 100 0.61 6.93 9.23
N GLN A 101 1.82 6.87 9.77
CA GLN A 101 3.02 6.54 9.00
C GLN A 101 3.99 5.67 9.78
N ILE A 102 4.81 4.92 9.04
CA ILE A 102 5.94 4.13 9.57
C ILE A 102 7.18 4.40 8.74
N ILE A 103 8.26 4.81 9.40
CA ILE A 103 9.56 5.01 8.75
C ILE A 103 10.37 3.71 8.79
N ARG A 104 10.88 3.29 7.64
CA ARG A 104 11.72 2.11 7.47
C ARG A 104 13.11 2.52 7.03
N GLU A 105 14.01 2.69 8.00
CA GLU A 105 15.42 3.09 7.79
C GLU A 105 16.16 2.17 6.80
N ARG A 106 15.95 0.86 6.93
CA ARG A 106 16.67 -0.14 6.11
C ARG A 106 16.33 -0.08 4.63
N SER A 107 15.08 0.23 4.30
CA SER A 107 14.60 0.33 2.92
C SER A 107 14.57 1.76 2.39
N GLY A 108 14.79 2.77 3.23
CA GLY A 108 14.66 4.17 2.84
C GLY A 108 13.22 4.55 2.47
N CYS A 109 12.23 3.99 3.16
CA CYS A 109 10.82 4.23 2.85
C CYS A 109 10.08 4.87 4.04
N ILE A 110 9.22 5.83 3.76
CA ILE A 110 8.20 6.35 4.65
C ILE A 110 6.87 5.81 4.17
N HIS A 111 6.31 4.84 4.89
CA HIS A 111 5.01 4.25 4.58
C HIS A 111 3.89 5.10 5.16
N ASN A 112 3.09 5.71 4.31
CA ASN A 112 1.86 6.40 4.69
C ASN A 112 0.67 5.45 4.52
N PHE A 113 -0.22 5.42 5.50
CA PHE A 113 -1.38 4.53 5.51
C PHE A 113 -2.67 5.33 5.40
N TYR A 114 -3.53 4.87 4.51
CA TYR A 114 -4.85 5.43 4.27
C TYR A 114 -5.93 4.36 4.45
N LEU A 115 -7.09 4.76 4.94
CA LEU A 115 -8.30 3.96 4.99
C LEU A 115 -9.26 4.48 3.93
N TYR A 116 -9.76 3.59 3.11
CA TYR A 116 -10.87 3.80 2.20
C TYR A 116 -12.04 2.92 2.63
N GLU A 117 -13.17 3.52 2.90
CA GLU A 117 -14.43 2.83 3.19
C GLU A 117 -15.41 3.15 2.07
N GLY A 118 -15.78 2.15 1.27
CA GLY A 118 -16.56 2.35 0.04
C GLY A 118 -17.61 1.27 -0.20
N ASP A 119 -18.57 1.58 -1.07
CA ASP A 119 -19.55 0.60 -1.54
C ASP A 119 -19.00 -0.08 -2.81
N PHE A 120 -18.30 -1.19 -2.64
CA PHE A 120 -17.74 -2.00 -3.72
C PHE A 120 -17.89 -3.50 -3.39
N ASP A 121 -17.91 -4.29 -4.43
CA ASP A 121 -17.97 -5.75 -4.42
C ASP A 121 -16.95 -6.33 -5.42
N GLU A 122 -17.00 -7.65 -5.65
CA GLU A 122 -16.10 -8.31 -6.60
C GLU A 122 -16.25 -7.77 -8.04
N ASP A 123 -17.46 -7.41 -8.46
CA ASP A 123 -17.74 -6.89 -9.80
C ASP A 123 -17.14 -5.47 -10.01
N SER A 124 -16.84 -4.78 -8.92
CA SER A 124 -16.23 -3.45 -8.94
C SER A 124 -14.73 -3.47 -9.23
N ILE A 125 -14.08 -4.65 -9.12
CA ILE A 125 -12.64 -4.78 -9.15
C ILE A 125 -12.13 -5.04 -10.57
N THR A 126 -11.12 -4.28 -10.97
CA THR A 126 -10.38 -4.47 -12.21
C THR A 126 -8.89 -4.44 -11.92
N LEU A 127 -8.22 -5.58 -12.04
CA LEU A 127 -6.81 -5.70 -11.73
C LEU A 127 -5.92 -5.09 -12.81
N GLN A 128 -4.82 -4.48 -12.37
CA GLN A 128 -3.77 -3.96 -13.25
C GLN A 128 -2.95 -5.12 -13.83
N GLU A 129 -2.89 -5.21 -15.14
CA GLU A 129 -2.08 -6.22 -15.84
C GLU A 129 -0.58 -6.05 -15.51
N GLY A 130 0.08 -7.16 -15.18
CA GLY A 130 1.51 -7.21 -14.85
C GLY A 130 1.88 -6.77 -13.41
N GLU A 131 0.93 -6.24 -12.64
CA GLU A 131 1.14 -5.82 -11.25
C GLU A 131 0.49 -6.79 -10.27
N THR A 132 -0.77 -7.12 -10.51
CA THR A 132 -1.60 -8.00 -9.67
C THR A 132 -2.21 -9.11 -10.52
N VAL A 133 -2.35 -10.31 -9.96
CA VAL A 133 -2.88 -11.49 -10.68
C VAL A 133 -4.18 -12.01 -10.09
N ASP A 134 -4.54 -11.60 -8.88
CA ASP A 134 -5.74 -12.05 -8.19
C ASP A 134 -6.16 -11.03 -7.13
N PHE A 135 -7.40 -11.10 -6.68
CA PHE A 135 -7.91 -10.34 -5.55
C PHE A 135 -8.85 -11.19 -4.70
N SER A 136 -9.07 -10.77 -3.47
CA SER A 136 -10.07 -11.38 -2.59
C SER A 136 -10.65 -10.34 -1.64
N LEU A 137 -11.92 -10.50 -1.29
CA LEU A 137 -12.58 -9.80 -0.20
C LEU A 137 -12.56 -10.73 1.02
N VAL A 138 -11.90 -10.31 2.08
CA VAL A 138 -11.62 -11.14 3.25
C VAL A 138 -11.86 -10.40 4.56
N THR A 139 -12.16 -11.14 5.60
CA THR A 139 -12.26 -10.60 6.96
C THR A 139 -10.88 -10.33 7.58
N PRO A 140 -10.75 -9.45 8.58
CA PRO A 140 -9.51 -9.27 9.34
C PRO A 140 -8.95 -10.57 9.91
N LYS A 141 -9.83 -11.49 10.33
CA LYS A 141 -9.45 -12.80 10.86
C LYS A 141 -8.82 -13.71 9.81
N GLU A 142 -9.32 -13.65 8.58
CA GLU A 142 -8.74 -14.41 7.46
C GLU A 142 -7.36 -13.88 7.10
N ILE A 143 -7.17 -12.56 7.05
CA ILE A 143 -5.84 -11.96 6.84
C ILE A 143 -4.85 -12.44 7.91
N ALA A 144 -5.26 -12.48 9.18
CA ALA A 144 -4.40 -12.97 10.25
C ALA A 144 -3.98 -14.43 10.01
N LYS A 145 -4.91 -15.32 9.62
CA LYS A 145 -4.60 -16.71 9.27
C LYS A 145 -3.68 -16.81 8.04
N MET A 146 -3.89 -15.98 7.03
CA MET A 146 -3.05 -15.93 5.83
C MET A 146 -1.63 -15.45 6.16
N SER A 147 -1.48 -14.53 7.10
CA SER A 147 -0.16 -14.13 7.62
C SER A 147 0.52 -15.27 8.36
N ASP A 148 -0.21 -15.99 9.22
CA ASP A 148 0.32 -17.14 9.97
C ASP A 148 0.73 -18.31 9.05
N SER A 149 0.02 -18.50 7.94
CA SER A 149 0.33 -19.54 6.93
C SER A 149 1.42 -19.11 5.94
N GLY A 150 1.86 -17.85 5.98
CA GLY A 150 2.86 -17.30 5.06
C GLY A 150 2.31 -16.96 3.66
N GLU A 151 1.00 -16.86 3.49
CA GLU A 151 0.36 -16.46 2.25
C GLU A 151 0.27 -14.93 2.11
N PHE A 152 0.16 -14.21 3.23
CA PHE A 152 0.16 -12.75 3.29
C PHE A 152 1.54 -12.24 3.72
N LEU A 153 1.99 -11.10 3.20
CA LEU A 153 3.27 -10.50 3.54
C LEU A 153 3.32 -10.12 5.04
N ASP A 154 4.05 -10.89 5.84
CA ASP A 154 4.17 -10.70 7.31
C ASP A 154 4.53 -9.26 7.69
N PHE A 155 5.53 -8.69 7.00
CA PHE A 155 5.95 -7.32 7.30
C PHE A 155 4.88 -6.28 6.93
N ALA A 156 4.03 -6.55 5.93
CA ALA A 156 2.89 -5.71 5.59
C ALA A 156 1.80 -5.86 6.66
N PHE A 157 1.47 -7.09 7.05
CA PHE A 157 0.50 -7.37 8.10
C PHE A 157 0.87 -6.71 9.44
N ASN A 158 2.12 -6.84 9.87
CA ASN A 158 2.58 -6.21 11.12
C ASN A 158 2.47 -4.69 11.09
N ARG A 159 2.73 -4.05 9.96
CA ARG A 159 2.53 -2.60 9.78
C ARG A 159 1.05 -2.22 9.78
N MET A 160 0.22 -2.99 9.08
CA MET A 160 -1.23 -2.80 9.09
C MET A 160 -1.78 -2.86 10.53
N ARG A 161 -1.40 -3.88 11.29
CA ARG A 161 -1.81 -4.00 12.70
C ARG A 161 -1.36 -2.84 13.56
N ALA A 162 -0.16 -2.32 13.33
CA ALA A 162 0.35 -1.18 14.08
C ALA A 162 -0.43 0.11 13.84
N VAL A 163 -0.98 0.29 12.62
CA VAL A 163 -1.68 1.52 12.22
C VAL A 163 -3.20 1.37 12.32
N PHE A 164 -3.74 0.21 11.95
CA PHE A 164 -5.18 -0.07 11.89
C PHE A 164 -5.63 -1.00 13.04
N GLY A 165 -4.91 -1.02 14.16
CA GLY A 165 -5.12 -1.98 15.24
C GLY A 165 -6.56 -2.14 15.68
N ASP A 166 -7.30 -1.03 15.80
CA ASP A 166 -8.70 -1.05 16.21
C ASP A 166 -9.60 -1.84 15.23
N ILE A 167 -9.31 -1.76 13.92
CA ILE A 167 -10.04 -2.52 12.89
C ILE A 167 -9.80 -4.03 13.05
N PHE A 168 -8.57 -4.42 13.38
CA PHE A 168 -8.21 -5.82 13.54
C PHE A 168 -8.62 -6.40 14.90
N PHE A 169 -8.69 -5.58 15.96
CA PHE A 169 -9.00 -6.07 17.31
C PHE A 169 -10.49 -6.13 17.62
N HIS A 170 -11.33 -5.34 16.96
CA HIS A 170 -12.78 -5.35 17.20
C HIS A 170 -13.53 -6.42 16.39
N HIS A 171 -12.87 -7.12 15.48
CA HIS A 171 -13.46 -8.14 14.61
C HIS A 171 -12.80 -9.54 14.74
N ILE A 172 -12.01 -9.78 15.81
CA ILE A 172 -11.41 -11.08 16.13
C ILE A 172 -12.19 -11.79 17.20
#